data_cda0c2c3bba128f37e500bbbd254dc54
#
_entry.id   cda0c2c3bba128f37e500bbbd254dc54
#
_cell.length_a   1.000
_cell.length_b   1.000
_cell.length_c   1.000
_cell.angle_alpha   90.00
_cell.angle_beta   90.00
_cell.angle_gamma   90.00
#
_symmetry.space_group_name_H-M   'P 1'
#
loop_
_entity.id
_entity.type
_entity.pdbx_description
1 polymer ?
#
loop_
_entity_poly.entity_id
_entity_poly.type
_entity_poly.pdbx_seq_one_letter_code
_entity_poly.pdbx_strand_id
1 'polypeptide(L)'
;MYNLQRSLIVLLTLVLTLTLKAQKDERFFKAAGTPANPRVKATWNKYYTYSGIKDLSEQLARAYPELVKMESAGKSYEGRDIIALTVTNHRNQDPNHKPGYYIDGNIHSNEIQGTEMALYAAWYLAEMYDENDFIKELLDDKVFYIIPTINPDARENYMHEANTSSSPRSGMMPRDDDRDGLIDEDGFDDINNDGVISMMRRKDPYGQYRIDPSDPRQMIQVEDGEKGEYEMLGYEGIDNDGDGMVNEDRQGSYDPNRDWGYNWEPDYVQRGADKYPFSVPENKAVRDFGMKHRNIAGAQSYHNSGGMILRGPTIEGGGSEVYTRADETVINAIGELGETIIPGYRFLTIWKDMYTVYGGELDWWYGYLGTYIYSNELWSSHLMFHNDDRDRYKFDKLLLFEDAFIPWKEYDHPVYGKVEIGGFNKNFGRNHPGFLLEADAHRNTAFCFYHAYQTPKLEVRDIKVEKLKGSLKQVTATVANLRMMPTHSGQNLRYKIDPPDYVYLDGAEVVAGMLVLDEDNNLCKEQVRNPQRLELENIPGNSEVMVRWIVKGGDKYTVRIESVKGGHASGTN
;
A
#
# COMPACT_ATOMS: atom_id res chain seq x y z
N MET A 1 -57.85 21.61 -26.99
CA MET A 1 -57.04 22.07 -25.84
C MET A 1 -56.28 20.96 -25.15
N TYR A 2 -56.80 19.77 -24.92
CA TYR A 2 -56.10 18.66 -24.22
C TYR A 2 -54.85 18.14 -24.93
N ASN A 3 -54.82 18.11 -26.28
CA ASN A 3 -53.69 17.62 -27.05
C ASN A 3 -52.54 18.65 -27.14
N LEU A 4 -52.83 19.94 -27.05
CA LEU A 4 -51.82 21.00 -27.07
C LEU A 4 -51.01 21.03 -25.77
N GLN A 5 -51.70 20.77 -24.61
CA GLN A 5 -51.04 20.71 -23.30
C GLN A 5 -50.09 19.49 -23.15
N ARG A 6 -50.49 18.32 -23.69
CA ARG A 6 -49.60 17.14 -23.71
C ARG A 6 -48.36 17.34 -24.58
N SER A 7 -48.52 17.97 -25.75
CA SER A 7 -47.39 18.27 -26.63
C SER A 7 -46.42 19.32 -26.00
N LEU A 8 -46.97 20.29 -25.24
CA LEU A 8 -46.14 21.29 -24.55
C LEU A 8 -45.38 20.68 -23.38
N ILE A 9 -45.98 19.74 -22.61
CA ILE A 9 -45.33 19.05 -21.50
C ILE A 9 -44.23 18.12 -22.02
N VAL A 10 -44.46 17.39 -23.11
CA VAL A 10 -43.42 16.54 -23.73
C VAL A 10 -42.29 17.37 -24.31
N LEU A 11 -42.58 18.53 -24.92
CA LEU A 11 -41.54 19.45 -25.41
C LEU A 11 -40.73 20.08 -24.26
N LEU A 12 -41.39 20.48 -23.17
CA LEU A 12 -40.70 20.99 -21.98
C LEU A 12 -39.83 19.92 -21.31
N THR A 13 -40.30 18.66 -21.24
CA THR A 13 -39.52 17.56 -20.69
C THR A 13 -38.33 17.20 -21.60
N LEU A 14 -38.51 17.24 -22.92
CA LEU A 14 -37.41 17.03 -23.88
C LEU A 14 -36.38 18.20 -23.83
N VAL A 15 -36.82 19.42 -23.66
CA VAL A 15 -35.91 20.59 -23.52
C VAL A 15 -35.20 20.55 -22.17
N LEU A 16 -35.84 20.11 -21.08
CA LEU A 16 -35.16 19.92 -19.79
C LEU A 16 -34.17 18.74 -19.81
N THR A 17 -34.43 17.68 -20.59
CA THR A 17 -33.49 16.57 -20.73
C THR A 17 -32.32 16.87 -21.66
N LEU A 18 -32.47 17.85 -22.56
CA LEU A 18 -31.37 18.32 -23.45
C LEU A 18 -30.46 19.36 -22.78
N THR A 19 -30.87 19.94 -21.65
CA THR A 19 -30.03 20.93 -20.92
C THR A 19 -29.23 20.33 -19.76
N LEU A 20 -29.29 19.02 -19.53
CA LEU A 20 -28.38 18.30 -18.64
C LEU A 20 -27.12 17.78 -19.35
N LYS A 21 -26.66 18.43 -20.40
CA LYS A 21 -25.23 18.44 -20.70
C LYS A 21 -24.60 19.24 -19.56
N ALA A 22 -23.77 18.55 -18.77
CA ALA A 22 -22.97 19.20 -17.75
C ALA A 22 -22.45 20.52 -18.32
N GLN A 23 -22.90 21.63 -17.73
CA GLN A 23 -22.48 22.95 -18.12
C GLN A 23 -20.96 22.94 -17.98
N LYS A 24 -20.24 22.93 -19.12
CA LYS A 24 -18.77 23.01 -19.09
C LYS A 24 -18.46 24.27 -18.28
N ASP A 25 -17.81 24.10 -17.14
CA ASP A 25 -17.35 25.24 -16.37
C ASP A 25 -16.23 25.89 -17.18
N GLU A 26 -16.56 26.92 -17.94
CA GLU A 26 -15.65 27.62 -18.83
C GLU A 26 -14.58 28.44 -18.09
N ARG A 27 -14.65 28.48 -16.74
CA ARG A 27 -13.68 29.23 -15.92
C ARG A 27 -12.32 28.57 -15.83
N PHE A 28 -12.20 27.29 -16.22
CA PHE A 28 -10.92 26.59 -16.26
C PHE A 28 -10.81 25.63 -17.43
N PHE A 29 -9.58 25.33 -17.81
CA PHE A 29 -9.24 24.35 -18.83
C PHE A 29 -8.81 23.05 -18.14
N LYS A 30 -9.36 21.89 -18.60
CA LYS A 30 -9.01 20.58 -18.07
C LYS A 30 -7.53 20.26 -18.32
N ALA A 31 -6.75 20.05 -17.27
CA ALA A 31 -5.42 19.48 -17.36
C ALA A 31 -5.50 17.96 -17.55
N ALA A 32 -4.53 17.37 -18.23
CA ALA A 32 -4.42 15.93 -18.34
C ALA A 32 -4.04 15.29 -16.99
N GLY A 33 -4.49 14.07 -16.74
CA GLY A 33 -4.06 13.27 -15.59
C GLY A 33 -4.80 13.54 -14.28
N THR A 34 -5.80 14.44 -14.25
CA THR A 34 -6.61 14.71 -13.05
C THR A 34 -8.09 14.82 -13.40
N PRO A 35 -9.02 14.45 -12.49
CA PRO A 35 -10.44 14.72 -12.69
C PRO A 35 -10.70 16.22 -12.69
N ALA A 36 -11.37 16.72 -13.73
CA ALA A 36 -11.67 18.15 -13.86
C ALA A 36 -12.77 18.64 -12.92
N ASN A 37 -13.76 17.79 -12.68
CA ASN A 37 -14.93 18.07 -11.86
C ASN A 37 -15.25 16.85 -10.97
N PRO A 38 -14.45 16.58 -9.94
CA PRO A 38 -14.65 15.42 -9.08
C PRO A 38 -15.99 15.53 -8.34
N ARG A 39 -16.74 14.42 -8.27
CA ARG A 39 -17.98 14.32 -7.48
C ARG A 39 -17.67 14.40 -6.00
N VAL A 40 -16.58 13.77 -5.57
CA VAL A 40 -16.06 13.84 -4.21
C VAL A 40 -14.90 14.82 -4.18
N LYS A 41 -15.13 15.97 -3.58
CA LYS A 41 -14.12 17.03 -3.46
C LYS A 41 -13.13 16.68 -2.36
N ALA A 42 -11.95 16.22 -2.74
CA ALA A 42 -10.82 16.01 -1.87
C ALA A 42 -9.71 17.03 -2.15
N THR A 43 -8.85 17.27 -1.18
CA THR A 43 -7.66 18.10 -1.32
C THR A 43 -6.46 17.29 -0.86
N TRP A 44 -5.37 17.35 -1.63
CA TRP A 44 -4.19 16.52 -1.43
C TRP A 44 -2.96 17.37 -1.03
N ASN A 45 -3.21 18.42 -0.24
CA ASN A 45 -2.18 19.32 0.31
C ASN A 45 -2.20 19.36 1.84
N LYS A 46 -2.83 18.39 2.48
CA LYS A 46 -2.97 18.25 3.93
C LYS A 46 -3.12 16.79 4.32
N TYR A 47 -3.01 16.50 5.60
CA TYR A 47 -3.18 15.18 6.19
C TYR A 47 -4.54 15.06 6.86
N TYR A 48 -5.27 13.96 6.59
CA TYR A 48 -6.59 13.72 7.13
C TYR A 48 -6.51 13.05 8.51
N THR A 49 -7.27 13.57 9.48
CA THR A 49 -7.54 12.88 10.75
C THR A 49 -8.36 11.62 10.50
N TYR A 50 -8.50 10.74 11.50
CA TYR A 50 -9.33 9.53 11.36
C TYR A 50 -10.78 9.86 10.97
N SER A 51 -11.35 10.93 11.55
CA SER A 51 -12.69 11.38 11.16
C SER A 51 -12.75 11.83 9.70
N GLY A 52 -11.70 12.50 9.20
CA GLY A 52 -11.58 12.90 7.80
C GLY A 52 -11.42 11.72 6.85
N ILE A 53 -10.64 10.70 7.24
CA ILE A 53 -10.48 9.43 6.49
C ILE A 53 -11.84 8.74 6.36
N LYS A 54 -12.57 8.62 7.46
CA LYS A 54 -13.89 7.99 7.50
C LYS A 54 -14.89 8.75 6.62
N ASP A 55 -14.97 10.07 6.78
CA ASP A 55 -15.88 10.91 6.02
C ASP A 55 -15.61 10.85 4.50
N LEU A 56 -14.34 10.94 4.08
CA LEU A 56 -13.97 10.82 2.67
C LEU A 56 -14.29 9.43 2.11
N SER A 57 -14.03 8.37 2.86
CA SER A 57 -14.36 6.99 2.48
C SER A 57 -15.87 6.78 2.32
N GLU A 58 -16.68 7.31 3.24
CA GLU A 58 -18.14 7.29 3.14
C GLU A 58 -18.66 8.13 1.97
N GLN A 59 -18.05 9.29 1.68
CA GLN A 59 -18.43 10.11 0.52
C GLN A 59 -18.15 9.36 -0.78
N LEU A 60 -17.01 8.68 -0.91
CA LEU A 60 -16.69 7.85 -2.08
C LEU A 60 -17.69 6.71 -2.25
N ALA A 61 -18.00 5.96 -1.19
CA ALA A 61 -18.96 4.87 -1.25
C ALA A 61 -20.39 5.35 -1.62
N ARG A 62 -20.80 6.54 -1.14
CA ARG A 62 -22.10 7.13 -1.51
C ARG A 62 -22.13 7.68 -2.93
N ALA A 63 -21.04 8.30 -3.39
CA ALA A 63 -20.98 8.90 -4.74
C ALA A 63 -20.84 7.86 -5.85
N TYR A 64 -20.18 6.73 -5.55
CA TYR A 64 -19.86 5.67 -6.49
C TYR A 64 -20.25 4.27 -5.98
N PRO A 65 -21.54 4.01 -5.65
CA PRO A 65 -21.97 2.77 -5.00
C PRO A 65 -21.74 1.50 -5.83
N GLU A 66 -21.55 1.66 -7.15
CA GLU A 66 -21.25 0.57 -8.08
C GLU A 66 -19.75 0.28 -8.20
N LEU A 67 -18.90 1.19 -7.70
CA LEU A 67 -17.45 1.05 -7.77
C LEU A 67 -16.82 0.89 -6.38
N VAL A 68 -17.35 1.56 -5.37
CA VAL A 68 -16.72 1.63 -4.04
C VAL A 68 -17.65 1.06 -2.99
N LYS A 69 -17.14 0.10 -2.23
CA LYS A 69 -17.78 -0.40 -0.99
C LYS A 69 -16.84 -0.21 0.17
N MET A 70 -17.41 0.14 1.33
CA MET A 70 -16.69 0.35 2.58
C MET A 70 -17.10 -0.71 3.58
N GLU A 71 -16.12 -1.32 4.25
CA GLU A 71 -16.33 -2.23 5.38
C GLU A 71 -15.29 -1.97 6.48
N SER A 72 -15.44 -2.62 7.64
CA SER A 72 -14.40 -2.67 8.66
C SER A 72 -13.58 -3.95 8.46
N ALA A 73 -12.26 -3.83 8.32
CA ALA A 73 -11.35 -4.99 8.33
C ALA A 73 -11.18 -5.57 9.73
N GLY A 74 -11.44 -4.78 10.76
CA GLY A 74 -11.33 -5.15 12.17
C GLY A 74 -11.34 -3.92 13.07
N LYS A 75 -10.86 -4.10 14.30
CA LYS A 75 -10.76 -3.04 15.30
C LYS A 75 -9.31 -2.82 15.72
N SER A 76 -8.94 -1.57 15.93
CA SER A 76 -7.72 -1.17 16.59
C SER A 76 -7.77 -1.45 18.10
N TYR A 77 -6.65 -1.24 18.78
CA TYR A 77 -6.54 -1.44 20.22
C TYR A 77 -7.57 -0.63 21.03
N GLU A 78 -7.78 0.64 20.68
CA GLU A 78 -8.80 1.51 21.32
C GLU A 78 -10.21 1.34 20.74
N GLY A 79 -10.41 0.40 19.81
CA GLY A 79 -11.72 0.02 19.27
C GLY A 79 -12.19 0.82 18.06
N ARG A 80 -11.35 1.64 17.43
CA ARG A 80 -11.66 2.29 16.14
C ARG A 80 -11.77 1.25 15.03
N ASP A 81 -12.61 1.53 14.03
CA ASP A 81 -12.69 0.69 12.83
C ASP A 81 -11.44 0.86 11.97
N ILE A 82 -10.82 -0.26 11.57
CA ILE A 82 -9.83 -0.26 10.50
C ILE A 82 -10.60 -0.30 9.19
N ILE A 83 -10.68 0.86 8.54
CA ILE A 83 -11.51 1.06 7.35
C ILE A 83 -10.89 0.35 6.16
N ALA A 84 -11.68 -0.45 5.45
CA ALA A 84 -11.32 -1.09 4.19
C ALA A 84 -12.28 -0.65 3.07
N LEU A 85 -11.71 -0.28 1.93
CA LEU A 85 -12.44 0.04 0.71
C LEU A 85 -12.21 -1.06 -0.32
N THR A 86 -13.30 -1.60 -0.88
CA THR A 86 -13.26 -2.49 -2.05
C THR A 86 -13.65 -1.67 -3.27
N VAL A 87 -12.68 -1.44 -4.18
CA VAL A 87 -12.86 -0.60 -5.37
C VAL A 87 -12.73 -1.44 -6.63
N THR A 88 -13.82 -1.58 -7.38
CA THR A 88 -13.93 -2.36 -8.63
C THR A 88 -15.27 -2.06 -9.31
N ASN A 89 -15.43 -2.43 -10.56
CA ASN A 89 -16.77 -2.49 -11.16
C ASN A 89 -17.53 -3.71 -10.60
N HIS A 90 -18.41 -3.48 -9.62
CA HIS A 90 -19.22 -4.54 -8.98
C HIS A 90 -20.36 -5.09 -9.86
N ARG A 91 -20.61 -4.51 -11.06
CA ARG A 91 -21.70 -4.92 -11.95
C ARG A 91 -21.31 -6.05 -12.89
N ASN A 92 -20.05 -6.15 -13.25
CA ASN A 92 -19.62 -7.06 -14.31
C ASN A 92 -19.21 -8.45 -13.79
N GLN A 93 -18.62 -8.53 -12.59
CA GLN A 93 -18.16 -9.80 -12.02
C GLN A 93 -18.06 -9.69 -10.49
N ASP A 94 -18.17 -10.83 -9.78
CA ASP A 94 -17.88 -10.90 -8.35
C ASP A 94 -16.42 -10.46 -8.09
N PRO A 95 -16.16 -9.55 -7.15
CA PRO A 95 -14.81 -9.14 -6.78
C PRO A 95 -13.85 -10.31 -6.46
N ASN A 96 -14.36 -11.39 -5.85
CA ASN A 96 -13.55 -12.57 -5.53
C ASN A 96 -13.13 -13.39 -6.76
N HIS A 97 -13.73 -13.12 -7.91
CA HIS A 97 -13.40 -13.77 -9.18
C HIS A 97 -12.50 -12.90 -10.08
N LYS A 98 -12.01 -11.78 -9.55
CA LYS A 98 -11.04 -10.90 -10.20
C LYS A 98 -9.70 -11.01 -9.50
N PRO A 99 -8.56 -10.85 -10.18
CA PRO A 99 -7.28 -10.64 -9.52
C PRO A 99 -7.35 -9.41 -8.61
N GLY A 100 -6.93 -9.59 -7.36
CA GLY A 100 -6.94 -8.54 -6.34
C GLY A 100 -5.61 -7.80 -6.27
N TYR A 101 -5.69 -6.52 -5.94
CA TYR A 101 -4.56 -5.68 -5.60
C TYR A 101 -4.81 -4.98 -4.26
N TYR A 102 -3.89 -5.15 -3.31
CA TYR A 102 -4.01 -4.60 -1.96
C TYR A 102 -3.16 -3.33 -1.81
N ILE A 103 -3.67 -2.33 -1.09
CA ILE A 103 -2.92 -1.11 -0.75
C ILE A 103 -3.18 -0.77 0.71
N ASP A 104 -2.11 -0.51 1.46
CA ASP A 104 -2.21 0.05 2.79
C ASP A 104 -1.20 1.16 3.07
N GLY A 105 -1.34 1.76 4.25
CA GLY A 105 -0.40 2.73 4.78
C GLY A 105 -0.55 2.94 6.27
N ASN A 106 0.41 3.65 6.84
CA ASN A 106 0.36 4.11 8.21
C ASN A 106 0.27 2.98 9.26
N ILE A 107 1.02 1.88 9.04
CA ILE A 107 1.28 0.88 10.08
C ILE A 107 2.12 1.51 11.21
N HIS A 108 3.13 2.31 10.85
CA HIS A 108 3.80 3.21 11.78
C HIS A 108 3.03 4.53 11.84
N SER A 109 2.67 4.94 13.04
CA SER A 109 1.71 6.03 13.24
C SER A 109 2.20 7.40 12.79
N ASN A 110 3.48 7.68 12.94
CA ASN A 110 4.14 8.93 12.54
C ASN A 110 4.41 9.03 11.03
N GLU A 111 4.19 7.93 10.29
CA GLU A 111 4.30 7.85 8.84
C GLU A 111 2.95 8.14 8.19
N ILE A 112 2.40 9.31 8.50
CA ILE A 112 1.01 9.67 8.18
C ILE A 112 0.74 9.77 6.68
N GLN A 113 1.77 10.00 5.85
CA GLN A 113 1.65 10.22 4.42
C GLN A 113 1.08 9.02 3.65
N GLY A 114 1.35 7.78 4.12
CA GLY A 114 0.85 6.56 3.48
C GLY A 114 -0.68 6.51 3.36
N THR A 115 -1.39 7.09 4.32
CA THR A 115 -2.85 7.20 4.28
C THR A 115 -3.33 8.02 3.09
N GLU A 116 -2.69 9.15 2.82
CA GLU A 116 -3.06 10.03 1.71
C GLU A 116 -2.80 9.36 0.36
N MET A 117 -1.71 8.56 0.25
CA MET A 117 -1.43 7.77 -0.94
C MET A 117 -2.56 6.76 -1.20
N ALA A 118 -2.96 6.00 -0.17
CA ALA A 118 -4.00 5.00 -0.27
C ALA A 118 -5.39 5.61 -0.57
N LEU A 119 -5.75 6.71 0.10
CA LEU A 119 -6.99 7.44 -0.17
C LEU A 119 -7.01 8.06 -1.56
N TYR A 120 -5.87 8.63 -2.01
CA TYR A 120 -5.73 9.18 -3.35
C TYR A 120 -5.98 8.10 -4.41
N ALA A 121 -5.44 6.90 -4.22
CA ALA A 121 -5.66 5.78 -5.13
C ALA A 121 -7.15 5.44 -5.24
N ALA A 122 -7.87 5.31 -4.11
CA ALA A 122 -9.30 5.03 -4.09
C ALA A 122 -10.12 6.13 -4.79
N TRP A 123 -9.82 7.39 -4.48
CA TRP A 123 -10.47 8.56 -5.06
C TRP A 123 -10.22 8.65 -6.57
N TYR A 124 -8.97 8.51 -7.01
CA TYR A 124 -8.59 8.61 -8.41
C TYR A 124 -9.23 7.51 -9.26
N LEU A 125 -9.24 6.27 -8.76
CA LEU A 125 -9.92 5.15 -9.42
C LEU A 125 -11.41 5.43 -9.63
N ALA A 126 -12.10 5.92 -8.60
CA ALA A 126 -13.53 6.19 -8.67
C ALA A 126 -13.87 7.38 -9.59
N GLU A 127 -13.11 8.49 -9.46
CA GLU A 127 -13.36 9.71 -10.24
C GLU A 127 -13.00 9.55 -11.73
N MET A 128 -11.98 8.75 -12.05
CA MET A 128 -11.49 8.59 -13.43
C MET A 128 -12.11 7.41 -14.19
N TYR A 129 -12.94 6.58 -13.56
CA TYR A 129 -13.52 5.39 -14.18
C TYR A 129 -14.25 5.69 -15.49
N ASP A 130 -15.08 6.72 -15.54
CA ASP A 130 -15.83 7.13 -16.73
C ASP A 130 -15.05 8.08 -17.66
N GLU A 131 -13.85 8.55 -17.25
CA GLU A 131 -13.07 9.56 -17.97
C GLU A 131 -11.78 9.03 -18.59
N ASN A 132 -11.32 7.82 -18.19
CA ASN A 132 -10.05 7.25 -18.62
C ASN A 132 -10.19 5.76 -18.91
N ASP A 133 -9.93 5.36 -20.15
CA ASP A 133 -10.10 3.97 -20.62
C ASP A 133 -9.19 2.98 -19.87
N PHE A 134 -7.96 3.37 -19.49
CA PHE A 134 -7.06 2.53 -18.71
C PHE A 134 -7.62 2.25 -17.31
N ILE A 135 -8.13 3.28 -16.63
CA ILE A 135 -8.75 3.12 -15.29
C ILE A 135 -10.02 2.30 -15.39
N LYS A 136 -10.79 2.49 -16.46
CA LYS A 136 -11.98 1.69 -16.72
C LYS A 136 -11.62 0.21 -16.92
N GLU A 137 -10.67 -0.10 -17.79
CA GLU A 137 -10.19 -1.48 -17.99
C GLU A 137 -9.68 -2.06 -16.66
N LEU A 138 -8.92 -1.28 -15.90
CA LEU A 138 -8.34 -1.73 -14.63
C LEU A 138 -9.41 -2.15 -13.61
N LEU A 139 -10.49 -1.37 -13.45
CA LEU A 139 -11.59 -1.69 -12.53
C LEU A 139 -12.57 -2.73 -13.10
N ASP A 140 -12.67 -2.85 -14.42
CA ASP A 140 -13.46 -3.91 -15.04
C ASP A 140 -12.79 -5.30 -14.86
N ASP A 141 -11.45 -5.36 -14.87
CA ASP A 141 -10.68 -6.59 -14.79
C ASP A 141 -10.19 -6.94 -13.37
N LYS A 142 -10.01 -5.96 -12.49
CA LYS A 142 -9.35 -6.10 -11.18
C LYS A 142 -10.23 -5.61 -10.04
N VAL A 143 -9.87 -6.02 -8.83
CA VAL A 143 -10.40 -5.46 -7.59
C VAL A 143 -9.26 -4.88 -6.74
N PHE A 144 -9.46 -3.66 -6.23
CA PHE A 144 -8.56 -3.05 -5.27
C PHE A 144 -9.15 -3.16 -3.86
N TYR A 145 -8.33 -3.62 -2.94
CA TYR A 145 -8.61 -3.65 -1.50
C TYR A 145 -7.70 -2.63 -0.84
N ILE A 146 -8.27 -1.58 -0.27
CA ILE A 146 -7.50 -0.43 0.22
C ILE A 146 -7.81 -0.21 1.69
N ILE A 147 -6.77 -0.27 2.54
CA ILE A 147 -6.82 0.08 3.96
C ILE A 147 -6.01 1.37 4.16
N PRO A 148 -6.65 2.55 4.18
CA PRO A 148 -5.93 3.82 4.22
C PRO A 148 -5.04 3.99 5.46
N THR A 149 -5.47 3.48 6.61
CA THR A 149 -4.67 3.50 7.84
C THR A 149 -4.83 2.19 8.60
N ILE A 150 -3.72 1.50 8.83
CA ILE A 150 -3.70 0.29 9.65
C ILE A 150 -3.80 0.67 11.13
N ASN A 151 -3.15 1.76 11.54
CA ASN A 151 -3.00 2.18 12.92
C ASN A 151 -3.70 3.52 13.21
N PRO A 152 -5.05 3.52 13.28
CA PRO A 152 -5.81 4.75 13.44
C PRO A 152 -5.64 5.41 14.82
N ASP A 153 -5.38 4.63 15.87
CA ASP A 153 -5.27 5.14 17.24
C ASP A 153 -4.02 5.98 17.40
N ALA A 154 -2.88 5.43 17.06
CA ALA A 154 -1.63 6.14 17.20
C ALA A 154 -1.45 7.25 16.13
N ARG A 155 -2.14 7.15 14.97
CA ARG A 155 -2.25 8.28 14.04
C ARG A 155 -2.94 9.48 14.68
N GLU A 156 -4.06 9.28 15.38
CA GLU A 156 -4.76 10.35 16.10
C GLU A 156 -3.89 10.94 17.21
N ASN A 157 -3.22 10.08 17.98
CA ASN A 157 -2.26 10.54 19.00
C ASN A 157 -1.15 11.39 18.35
N TYR A 158 -0.51 10.89 17.27
CA TYR A 158 0.54 11.65 16.57
C TYR A 158 0.05 13.02 16.08
N MET A 159 -1.17 13.12 15.59
CA MET A 159 -1.70 14.36 15.04
C MET A 159 -2.11 15.38 16.10
N HIS A 160 -2.70 14.92 17.20
CA HIS A 160 -3.36 15.80 18.17
C HIS A 160 -2.56 16.06 19.44
N GLU A 161 -1.70 15.12 19.85
CA GLU A 161 -0.89 15.28 21.04
C GLU A 161 0.49 15.84 20.70
N ALA A 162 1.17 16.38 21.69
CA ALA A 162 2.55 16.80 21.55
C ALA A 162 3.45 15.57 21.28
N ASN A 163 4.19 15.59 20.19
CA ASN A 163 5.02 14.47 19.74
C ASN A 163 6.25 14.95 18.99
N THR A 164 7.24 14.08 18.84
CA THR A 164 8.37 14.31 17.94
C THR A 164 8.00 13.86 16.50
N SER A 165 8.84 14.16 15.52
CA SER A 165 8.67 13.61 14.16
C SER A 165 8.85 12.09 14.10
N SER A 166 9.29 11.44 15.16
CA SER A 166 9.61 10.02 15.24
C SER A 166 8.82 9.25 16.30
N SER A 167 7.93 9.91 17.05
CA SER A 167 7.12 9.28 18.10
C SER A 167 5.65 9.75 18.07
N PRO A 168 4.71 8.90 18.47
CA PRO A 168 4.89 7.46 18.59
C PRO A 168 5.14 6.85 17.20
N ARG A 169 5.92 5.76 17.11
CA ARG A 169 6.10 4.99 15.87
C ARG A 169 5.16 3.79 15.82
N SER A 170 4.91 3.22 16.95
CA SER A 170 4.09 2.04 17.21
C SER A 170 2.60 2.34 17.32
N GLY A 171 1.87 1.45 17.96
CA GLY A 171 0.47 1.63 18.35
C GLY A 171 0.33 2.17 19.76
N MET A 172 -0.86 1.97 20.35
CA MET A 172 -1.24 2.49 21.67
C MET A 172 -1.29 1.40 22.75
N MET A 173 -0.73 0.20 22.49
CA MET A 173 -0.67 -0.84 23.52
C MET A 173 0.40 -0.45 24.56
N PRO A 174 0.07 -0.58 25.85
CA PRO A 174 1.00 -0.24 26.92
C PRO A 174 2.17 -1.24 26.99
N ARG A 175 3.35 -0.72 27.30
CA ARG A 175 4.58 -1.49 27.43
C ARG A 175 5.47 -0.92 28.51
N ASP A 176 6.18 -1.78 29.23
CA ASP A 176 7.26 -1.50 30.17
C ASP A 176 8.56 -1.71 29.37
N ASP A 177 9.24 -0.63 29.01
CA ASP A 177 10.41 -0.66 28.11
C ASP A 177 11.72 -0.82 28.85
N ASP A 178 11.86 -0.21 30.01
CA ASP A 178 13.04 -0.23 30.85
C ASP A 178 13.03 -1.42 31.83
N ARG A 179 11.87 -2.07 32.05
CA ARG A 179 11.63 -3.27 32.88
C ARG A 179 11.71 -3.01 34.37
N ASP A 180 11.31 -1.86 34.79
CA ASP A 180 11.24 -1.47 36.22
C ASP A 180 9.92 -1.94 36.86
N GLY A 181 8.90 -2.29 36.05
CA GLY A 181 7.58 -2.79 36.44
C GLY A 181 6.50 -1.73 36.39
N LEU A 182 6.80 -0.50 36.02
CA LEU A 182 5.85 0.52 35.65
C LEU A 182 5.55 0.41 34.14
N ILE A 183 4.71 1.24 33.59
CA ILE A 183 4.28 1.11 32.19
C ILE A 183 4.03 2.50 31.61
N ASP A 184 4.76 2.87 30.56
CA ASP A 184 4.63 4.13 29.82
C ASP A 184 4.72 5.38 30.77
N GLU A 185 5.55 5.35 31.83
CA GLU A 185 5.55 6.37 32.90
C GLU A 185 6.49 7.55 32.64
N ASP A 186 7.55 7.39 31.84
CA ASP A 186 8.47 8.49 31.50
C ASP A 186 8.55 8.75 30.00
N GLY A 187 7.47 9.31 29.47
CA GLY A 187 7.37 9.76 28.09
C GLY A 187 7.93 11.16 27.86
N PHE A 188 7.82 11.62 26.63
CA PHE A 188 8.15 13.02 26.30
C PHE A 188 7.13 13.98 26.91
N ASP A 189 7.60 15.11 27.46
CA ASP A 189 6.75 16.19 27.96
C ASP A 189 6.89 17.46 27.13
N ASP A 190 5.78 18.08 26.77
CA ASP A 190 5.73 19.45 26.24
C ASP A 190 5.85 20.43 27.43
N ILE A 191 7.07 20.59 27.93
CA ILE A 191 7.34 21.37 29.17
C ILE A 191 7.15 22.87 28.99
N ASN A 192 7.23 23.33 27.74
CA ASN A 192 7.02 24.73 27.38
C ASN A 192 5.60 25.06 26.94
N ASN A 193 4.72 24.03 26.77
CA ASN A 193 3.32 24.09 26.35
C ASN A 193 3.13 24.74 24.98
N ASP A 194 4.01 24.44 24.01
CA ASP A 194 3.88 24.92 22.63
C ASP A 194 3.19 23.92 21.67
N GLY A 195 2.85 22.73 22.16
CA GLY A 195 2.13 21.68 21.42
C GLY A 195 3.03 20.76 20.59
N VAL A 196 4.33 20.84 20.77
CA VAL A 196 5.35 20.04 20.06
C VAL A 196 6.43 19.58 21.03
N ILE A 197 6.92 18.37 20.85
CA ILE A 197 8.13 17.91 21.51
C ILE A 197 9.32 18.27 20.63
N SER A 198 10.07 19.29 21.04
CA SER A 198 11.26 19.77 20.32
C SER A 198 12.56 19.40 21.04
N MET A 199 13.69 19.97 20.62
CA MET A 199 15.00 19.63 21.16
C MET A 199 15.39 20.59 22.30
N MET A 200 16.13 20.07 23.27
CA MET A 200 16.76 20.87 24.31
C MET A 200 18.25 21.03 24.05
N ARG A 201 18.79 22.24 24.32
CA ARG A 201 20.21 22.50 24.34
C ARG A 201 20.57 23.35 25.56
N ARG A 202 21.79 23.17 26.08
CA ARG A 202 22.32 23.91 27.20
C ARG A 202 23.66 24.56 26.86
N LYS A 203 23.90 25.78 27.33
CA LYS A 203 25.23 26.39 27.22
C LYS A 203 26.21 25.64 28.10
N ASP A 204 27.28 25.16 27.50
CA ASP A 204 28.38 24.46 28.15
C ASP A 204 29.72 24.87 27.52
N PRO A 205 30.65 25.48 28.28
CA PRO A 205 31.94 25.87 27.74
C PRO A 205 32.84 24.69 27.31
N TYR A 206 32.43 23.46 27.60
CA TYR A 206 33.07 22.22 27.17
C TYR A 206 32.17 21.37 26.26
N GLY A 207 31.04 21.94 25.84
CA GLY A 207 30.07 21.25 24.98
C GLY A 207 30.65 20.83 23.63
N GLN A 208 29.97 19.93 23.00
CA GLN A 208 30.38 19.36 21.71
C GLN A 208 29.75 20.05 20.50
N TYR A 209 28.96 21.11 20.71
CA TYR A 209 28.23 21.80 19.65
C TYR A 209 28.50 23.31 19.69
N ARG A 210 28.42 23.92 18.52
CA ARG A 210 28.40 25.38 18.33
C ARG A 210 27.26 25.78 17.40
N ILE A 211 26.84 27.03 17.48
CA ILE A 211 25.88 27.61 16.54
C ILE A 211 26.56 27.77 15.19
N ASP A 212 25.85 27.36 14.09
CA ASP A 212 26.31 27.62 12.75
C ASP A 212 26.32 29.13 12.44
N PRO A 213 27.46 29.72 12.07
CA PRO A 213 27.51 31.15 11.73
C PRO A 213 26.65 31.51 10.50
N SER A 214 26.35 30.57 9.64
CA SER A 214 25.54 30.78 8.42
C SER A 214 24.03 30.69 8.67
N ASP A 215 23.63 29.90 9.67
CA ASP A 215 22.24 29.79 10.12
C ASP A 215 22.16 29.53 11.63
N PRO A 216 21.81 30.53 12.45
CA PRO A 216 21.83 30.43 13.91
C PRO A 216 20.81 29.44 14.49
N ARG A 217 19.93 28.89 13.67
CA ARG A 217 19.00 27.83 14.04
C ARG A 217 19.70 26.48 14.17
N GLN A 218 20.77 26.27 13.38
CA GLN A 218 21.49 25.01 13.25
C GLN A 218 22.59 24.89 14.30
N MET A 219 22.71 23.69 14.87
CA MET A 219 23.83 23.28 15.73
C MET A 219 24.80 22.42 14.91
N ILE A 220 26.09 22.77 14.98
CA ILE A 220 27.18 22.03 14.35
C ILE A 220 27.97 21.33 15.45
N GLN A 221 28.17 20.03 15.33
CA GLN A 221 29.10 19.29 16.16
C GLN A 221 30.53 19.72 15.83
N VAL A 222 31.31 20.02 16.85
CA VAL A 222 32.74 20.37 16.68
C VAL A 222 33.57 19.12 16.45
N GLU A 223 34.77 19.28 15.87
CA GLU A 223 35.68 18.16 15.67
C GLU A 223 36.31 17.69 16.98
N ASP A 224 36.78 16.45 17.01
CA ASP A 224 37.46 15.88 18.18
C ASP A 224 38.66 16.76 18.64
N GLY A 225 38.58 17.21 19.88
CA GLY A 225 39.61 18.10 20.48
C GLY A 225 39.31 19.59 20.35
N GLU A 226 38.29 20.00 19.62
CA GLU A 226 37.77 21.37 19.62
C GLU A 226 36.76 21.56 20.76
N LYS A 227 36.62 22.81 21.19
CA LYS A 227 35.61 23.20 22.19
C LYS A 227 34.41 23.83 21.52
N GLY A 228 33.24 23.29 21.79
CA GLY A 228 31.98 23.92 21.48
C GLY A 228 31.52 24.88 22.60
N GLU A 229 30.29 25.30 22.50
CA GLU A 229 29.63 26.25 23.39
C GLU A 229 28.32 25.71 23.97
N TYR A 230 27.85 24.56 23.43
CA TYR A 230 26.59 23.95 23.78
C TYR A 230 26.70 22.43 23.89
N GLU A 231 25.84 21.89 24.73
CA GLU A 231 25.48 20.48 24.83
C GLU A 231 24.05 20.30 24.30
N MET A 232 23.80 19.24 23.50
CA MET A 232 22.46 18.83 23.12
C MET A 232 21.95 17.82 24.14
N LEU A 233 20.80 18.09 24.77
CA LEU A 233 20.24 17.29 25.86
C LEU A 233 19.19 16.27 25.36
N GLY A 234 18.85 16.28 24.06
CA GLY A 234 17.82 15.44 23.52
C GLY A 234 16.48 16.16 23.37
N TYR A 235 15.40 15.40 23.27
CA TYR A 235 14.04 15.92 23.22
C TYR A 235 13.61 16.45 24.59
N GLU A 236 12.67 17.40 24.61
CA GLU A 236 12.10 17.93 25.83
C GLU A 236 11.31 16.91 26.64
N GLY A 237 11.42 17.00 27.96
CA GLY A 237 10.82 16.12 28.94
C GLY A 237 11.46 16.31 30.32
N ILE A 238 10.92 15.65 31.31
CA ILE A 238 11.40 15.63 32.67
C ILE A 238 11.55 14.19 33.14
N ASP A 239 12.24 13.97 34.24
CA ASP A 239 12.29 12.70 34.97
C ASP A 239 10.96 12.57 35.75
N ASN A 240 10.02 11.77 35.24
CA ASN A 240 8.66 11.66 35.75
C ASN A 240 8.54 10.66 36.91
N ASP A 241 9.38 9.64 36.95
CA ASP A 241 9.38 8.58 37.98
C ASP A 241 10.44 8.77 39.07
N GLY A 242 11.47 9.59 38.82
CA GLY A 242 12.48 9.96 39.79
C GLY A 242 13.71 9.05 39.82
N ASP A 243 13.95 8.29 38.76
CA ASP A 243 15.09 7.39 38.60
C ASP A 243 16.38 8.12 38.19
N GLY A 244 16.26 9.36 37.69
CA GLY A 244 17.34 10.22 37.23
C GLY A 244 17.60 10.19 35.73
N MET A 245 16.82 9.45 34.97
CA MET A 245 16.79 9.48 33.50
C MET A 245 15.68 10.43 33.02
N VAL A 246 15.51 10.57 31.72
CA VAL A 246 14.49 11.45 31.13
C VAL A 246 14.07 10.83 29.80
N ASN A 247 12.77 10.57 29.61
CA ASN A 247 12.18 10.07 28.39
C ASN A 247 12.56 8.61 28.02
N GLU A 248 12.79 7.70 28.97
CA GLU A 248 13.22 6.31 28.70
C GLU A 248 12.06 5.34 28.49
N ASP A 249 10.90 5.49 29.14
CA ASP A 249 9.73 4.64 28.96
C ASP A 249 8.56 5.38 28.31
N ARG A 250 8.57 5.34 26.98
CA ARG A 250 7.61 6.07 26.15
C ARG A 250 6.48 5.17 25.70
N GLN A 251 5.28 5.71 25.64
CA GLN A 251 4.15 5.00 25.06
C GLN A 251 4.51 4.34 23.72
N GLY A 252 4.31 3.02 23.65
CA GLY A 252 4.29 2.26 22.42
C GLY A 252 5.65 2.01 21.78
N SER A 253 6.65 1.56 22.47
CA SER A 253 7.97 1.24 21.92
C SER A 253 8.10 -0.09 21.19
N TYR A 254 7.00 -0.80 20.93
CA TYR A 254 7.00 -1.93 19.99
C TYR A 254 6.95 -1.45 18.53
N ASP A 255 7.33 -2.33 17.59
CA ASP A 255 7.27 -2.04 16.16
C ASP A 255 6.22 -2.98 15.50
N PRO A 256 5.07 -2.46 15.06
CA PRO A 256 4.04 -3.29 14.42
C PRO A 256 4.52 -3.95 13.13
N ASN A 257 5.59 -3.44 12.51
CA ASN A 257 6.22 -4.09 11.35
C ASN A 257 7.36 -5.05 11.75
N ARG A 258 7.30 -5.62 12.99
CA ARG A 258 8.11 -6.73 13.51
C ARG A 258 7.24 -7.82 14.14
N ASP A 259 5.92 -7.74 13.96
CA ASP A 259 4.93 -8.60 14.61
C ASP A 259 4.25 -9.60 13.64
N TRP A 260 4.65 -9.64 12.37
CA TRP A 260 4.06 -10.52 11.36
C TRP A 260 4.59 -11.95 11.45
N GLY A 261 3.69 -12.94 11.20
CA GLY A 261 3.94 -14.36 11.49
C GLY A 261 4.81 -15.13 10.49
N TYR A 262 5.57 -14.46 9.65
CA TYR A 262 6.54 -15.12 8.76
C TYR A 262 7.95 -14.62 9.10
N ASN A 263 8.89 -15.55 9.32
CA ASN A 263 10.25 -15.24 9.80
C ASN A 263 10.24 -14.37 11.07
N TRP A 264 9.28 -14.55 11.95
CA TRP A 264 9.19 -13.78 13.19
C TRP A 264 10.26 -14.25 14.19
N GLU A 265 10.89 -13.31 14.86
CA GLU A 265 11.84 -13.55 15.95
C GLU A 265 11.46 -12.70 17.18
N PRO A 266 11.74 -13.18 18.39
CA PRO A 266 11.40 -12.46 19.62
C PRO A 266 12.29 -11.22 19.83
N ASP A 267 11.87 -10.31 20.73
CA ASP A 267 12.47 -9.00 20.97
C ASP A 267 13.98 -9.02 21.22
N TYR A 268 14.51 -10.06 21.86
CA TYR A 268 15.97 -10.20 22.10
C TYR A 268 16.78 -10.53 20.83
N VAL A 269 16.14 -10.90 19.73
CA VAL A 269 16.71 -11.07 18.39
C VAL A 269 16.32 -9.92 17.49
N GLN A 270 15.03 -9.62 17.43
CA GLN A 270 14.45 -8.53 16.66
C GLN A 270 13.86 -7.47 17.58
N ARG A 271 14.65 -6.44 17.89
CA ARG A 271 14.16 -5.35 18.73
C ARG A 271 12.85 -4.76 18.20
N GLY A 272 11.91 -4.58 19.10
CA GLY A 272 10.58 -4.05 18.79
C GLY A 272 9.54 -5.14 18.51
N ALA A 273 9.91 -6.41 18.35
CA ALA A 273 8.94 -7.49 18.28
C ALA A 273 8.14 -7.56 19.60
N ASP A 274 6.82 -7.77 19.48
CA ASP A 274 5.97 -7.93 20.66
C ASP A 274 5.94 -9.41 21.15
N LYS A 275 5.03 -9.77 21.99
CA LYS A 275 5.00 -11.04 22.75
C LYS A 275 4.98 -12.31 21.88
N TYR A 276 4.29 -12.27 20.75
CA TYR A 276 4.14 -13.36 19.78
C TYR A 276 3.61 -12.81 18.45
N PRO A 277 3.76 -13.54 17.33
CA PRO A 277 3.30 -13.07 16.01
C PRO A 277 1.82 -12.70 16.01
N PHE A 278 1.48 -11.54 15.45
CA PHE A 278 0.11 -11.01 15.43
C PHE A 278 -0.49 -10.76 16.82
N SER A 279 0.32 -10.39 17.79
CA SER A 279 -0.15 -9.90 19.09
C SER A 279 -0.76 -8.50 18.98
N VAL A 280 -0.34 -7.70 17.99
CA VAL A 280 -0.86 -6.38 17.68
C VAL A 280 -2.24 -6.51 17.01
N PRO A 281 -3.32 -5.93 17.59
CA PRO A 281 -4.69 -6.07 17.07
C PRO A 281 -4.86 -5.60 15.63
N GLU A 282 -4.20 -4.52 15.25
CA GLU A 282 -4.21 -3.93 13.92
C GLU A 282 -3.63 -4.90 12.88
N ASN A 283 -2.49 -5.51 13.17
CA ASN A 283 -1.87 -6.51 12.30
C ASN A 283 -2.74 -7.77 12.16
N LYS A 284 -3.35 -8.18 13.26
CA LYS A 284 -4.30 -9.31 13.24
C LYS A 284 -5.48 -9.02 12.32
N ALA A 285 -6.03 -7.80 12.35
CA ALA A 285 -7.13 -7.40 11.48
C ALA A 285 -6.72 -7.44 10.00
N VAL A 286 -5.54 -6.91 9.65
CA VAL A 286 -5.02 -6.94 8.27
C VAL A 286 -4.74 -8.39 7.82
N ARG A 287 -4.14 -9.21 8.68
CA ARG A 287 -3.95 -10.65 8.42
C ARG A 287 -5.28 -11.34 8.08
N ASP A 288 -6.29 -11.15 8.93
CA ASP A 288 -7.59 -11.81 8.77
C ASP A 288 -8.28 -11.32 7.49
N PHE A 289 -8.13 -10.04 7.14
CA PHE A 289 -8.59 -9.46 5.89
C PHE A 289 -7.87 -10.08 4.67
N GLY A 290 -6.55 -10.18 4.69
CA GLY A 290 -5.77 -10.82 3.62
C GLY A 290 -6.11 -12.31 3.45
N MET A 291 -6.34 -13.03 4.56
CA MET A 291 -6.78 -14.43 4.55
C MET A 291 -8.20 -14.61 3.98
N LYS A 292 -9.07 -13.63 4.15
CA LYS A 292 -10.43 -13.60 3.56
C LYS A 292 -10.38 -13.36 2.05
N HIS A 293 -9.43 -12.55 1.58
CA HIS A 293 -9.32 -12.14 0.17
C HIS A 293 -8.12 -12.81 -0.53
N ARG A 294 -8.22 -14.15 -0.70
CA ARG A 294 -7.15 -14.99 -1.29
C ARG A 294 -6.78 -14.62 -2.73
N ASN A 295 -7.65 -13.91 -3.43
CA ASN A 295 -7.44 -13.43 -4.79
C ASN A 295 -6.44 -12.26 -4.90
N ILE A 296 -5.89 -11.75 -3.79
CA ILE A 296 -4.88 -10.71 -3.80
C ILE A 296 -3.58 -11.27 -4.43
N ALA A 297 -3.30 -10.83 -5.66
CA ALA A 297 -2.13 -11.23 -6.43
C ALA A 297 -0.95 -10.26 -6.26
N GLY A 298 -1.23 -8.96 -6.10
CA GLY A 298 -0.25 -7.90 -5.87
C GLY A 298 -0.61 -7.03 -4.68
N ALA A 299 0.40 -6.40 -4.05
CA ALA A 299 0.21 -5.55 -2.89
C ALA A 299 1.21 -4.39 -2.84
N GLN A 300 0.84 -3.34 -2.14
CA GLN A 300 1.66 -2.17 -1.84
C GLN A 300 1.44 -1.74 -0.39
N SER A 301 2.51 -1.62 0.38
CA SER A 301 2.52 -1.01 1.70
C SER A 301 3.27 0.32 1.66
N TYR A 302 2.77 1.35 2.35
CA TYR A 302 3.39 2.67 2.39
C TYR A 302 3.99 2.99 3.74
N HIS A 303 5.26 3.41 3.70
CA HIS A 303 6.09 3.82 4.83
C HIS A 303 6.71 5.20 4.60
N ASN A 304 7.38 5.75 5.60
CA ASN A 304 8.24 6.94 5.57
C ASN A 304 9.51 6.71 6.41
N SER A 305 10.68 7.07 5.90
CA SER A 305 10.96 7.90 4.75
C SER A 305 12.27 7.51 4.09
N GLY A 306 12.49 7.98 2.85
CA GLY A 306 13.80 7.78 2.20
C GLY A 306 13.79 7.85 0.67
N GLY A 307 12.61 7.80 0.03
CA GLY A 307 12.48 7.72 -1.42
C GLY A 307 12.96 6.36 -1.94
N MET A 308 12.33 5.29 -1.47
CA MET A 308 12.73 3.92 -1.84
C MET A 308 11.50 3.10 -2.24
N ILE A 309 11.71 2.19 -3.18
CA ILE A 309 10.79 1.12 -3.55
C ILE A 309 11.44 -0.16 -3.06
N LEU A 310 10.90 -0.75 -2.02
CA LEU A 310 11.49 -1.89 -1.33
C LEU A 310 10.82 -3.19 -1.73
N ARG A 311 11.64 -4.25 -1.90
CA ARG A 311 11.17 -5.63 -1.99
C ARG A 311 11.84 -6.53 -0.95
N GLY A 312 11.23 -7.65 -0.68
CA GLY A 312 11.89 -8.74 0.04
C GLY A 312 12.98 -9.44 -0.82
N PRO A 313 13.68 -10.41 -0.24
CA PRO A 313 13.51 -10.86 1.13
C PRO A 313 14.06 -9.84 2.14
N THR A 314 13.60 -9.95 3.38
CA THR A 314 14.03 -9.07 4.47
C THR A 314 15.17 -9.65 5.30
N ILE A 315 15.51 -10.93 5.11
CA ILE A 315 16.59 -11.63 5.81
C ILE A 315 17.62 -12.18 4.84
N GLU A 316 18.87 -12.24 5.25
CA GLU A 316 19.96 -12.85 4.49
C GLU A 316 19.69 -14.35 4.30
N GLY A 317 19.95 -14.86 3.09
CA GLY A 317 19.70 -16.28 2.77
C GLY A 317 18.23 -16.61 2.47
N GLY A 318 17.27 -15.73 2.75
CA GLY A 318 15.87 -15.90 2.37
C GLY A 318 15.63 -15.77 0.85
N GLY A 319 16.56 -15.18 0.09
CA GLY A 319 16.40 -14.89 -1.33
C GLY A 319 16.23 -16.12 -2.21
N SER A 320 17.16 -17.07 -2.16
CA SER A 320 17.10 -18.28 -2.99
C SER A 320 16.06 -19.29 -2.53
N GLU A 321 15.67 -19.25 -1.27
CA GLU A 321 14.66 -20.14 -0.69
C GLU A 321 13.24 -19.58 -0.82
N VAL A 322 13.09 -18.25 -0.81
CA VAL A 322 11.81 -17.55 -0.87
C VAL A 322 11.46 -17.17 -2.30
N TYR A 323 12.33 -16.44 -3.00
CA TYR A 323 12.09 -15.99 -4.38
C TYR A 323 12.73 -16.95 -5.39
N THR A 324 11.92 -17.44 -6.34
CA THR A 324 12.46 -18.16 -7.49
C THR A 324 13.05 -17.17 -8.49
N ARG A 325 13.90 -17.65 -9.40
CA ARG A 325 14.44 -16.81 -10.49
C ARG A 325 13.32 -16.19 -11.35
N ALA A 326 12.23 -16.92 -11.55
CA ALA A 326 11.06 -16.40 -12.29
C ALA A 326 10.40 -15.25 -11.54
N ASP A 327 10.19 -15.38 -10.22
CA ASP A 327 9.64 -14.32 -9.39
C ASP A 327 10.55 -13.09 -9.34
N GLU A 328 11.87 -13.30 -9.19
CA GLU A 328 12.83 -12.20 -9.22
C GLU A 328 12.82 -11.43 -10.53
N THR A 329 12.68 -12.15 -11.67
CA THR A 329 12.55 -11.49 -12.97
C THR A 329 11.34 -10.57 -13.04
N VAL A 330 10.20 -11.03 -12.55
CA VAL A 330 8.95 -10.24 -12.54
C VAL A 330 9.04 -9.06 -11.58
N ILE A 331 9.45 -9.33 -10.34
CA ILE A 331 9.46 -8.29 -9.30
C ILE A 331 10.52 -7.21 -9.60
N ASN A 332 11.67 -7.58 -10.16
CA ASN A 332 12.68 -6.61 -10.56
C ASN A 332 12.20 -5.76 -11.74
N ALA A 333 11.62 -6.36 -12.78
CA ALA A 333 11.13 -5.61 -13.94
C ALA A 333 10.07 -4.57 -13.58
N ILE A 334 9.19 -4.89 -12.63
CA ILE A 334 8.16 -3.96 -12.14
C ILE A 334 8.81 -2.88 -11.25
N GLY A 335 9.67 -3.28 -10.30
CA GLY A 335 10.30 -2.36 -9.34
C GLY A 335 11.24 -1.34 -10.00
N GLU A 336 12.07 -1.78 -10.95
CA GLU A 336 12.97 -0.92 -11.73
C GLU A 336 12.20 0.15 -12.53
N LEU A 337 11.03 -0.21 -13.09
CA LEU A 337 10.19 0.80 -13.74
C LEU A 337 9.65 1.83 -12.76
N GLY A 338 9.49 1.46 -11.50
CA GLY A 338 9.08 2.37 -10.43
C GLY A 338 10.02 3.57 -10.28
N GLU A 339 11.33 3.41 -10.47
CA GLU A 339 12.31 4.51 -10.46
C GLU A 339 12.05 5.54 -11.56
N THR A 340 11.49 5.11 -12.69
CA THR A 340 11.08 6.01 -13.78
C THR A 340 9.78 6.74 -13.45
N ILE A 341 8.82 6.04 -12.82
CA ILE A 341 7.50 6.59 -12.46
C ILE A 341 7.64 7.61 -11.32
N ILE A 342 8.52 7.32 -10.34
CA ILE A 342 8.70 8.13 -9.13
C ILE A 342 10.15 8.66 -9.08
N PRO A 343 10.42 9.81 -9.69
CA PRO A 343 11.78 10.39 -9.72
C PRO A 343 12.36 10.58 -8.32
N GLY A 344 13.62 10.19 -8.17
CA GLY A 344 14.34 10.30 -6.91
C GLY A 344 14.15 9.11 -5.97
N TYR A 345 13.30 8.14 -6.32
CA TYR A 345 13.21 6.87 -5.59
C TYR A 345 14.23 5.87 -6.15
N ARG A 346 14.65 4.92 -5.30
CA ARG A 346 15.55 3.81 -5.65
C ARG A 346 14.89 2.48 -5.34
N PHE A 347 15.01 1.55 -6.28
CA PHE A 347 14.54 0.18 -6.10
C PHE A 347 15.60 -0.65 -5.35
N LEU A 348 15.26 -1.21 -4.20
CA LEU A 348 16.19 -1.86 -3.28
C LEU A 348 15.64 -3.17 -2.74
N THR A 349 16.56 -4.09 -2.39
CA THR A 349 16.26 -5.31 -1.63
C THR A 349 16.61 -5.09 -0.16
N ILE A 350 15.65 -5.26 0.76
CA ILE A 350 15.80 -4.86 2.16
C ILE A 350 17.04 -5.45 2.83
N TRP A 351 17.18 -6.78 2.86
CA TRP A 351 18.32 -7.40 3.58
C TRP A 351 19.68 -6.98 3.04
N LYS A 352 19.78 -6.76 1.73
CA LYS A 352 21.02 -6.50 1.03
C LYS A 352 21.43 -5.02 1.07
N ASP A 353 20.46 -4.15 0.85
CA ASP A 353 20.70 -2.73 0.58
C ASP A 353 20.41 -1.86 1.80
N MET A 354 19.77 -2.42 2.84
CA MET A 354 19.45 -1.73 4.09
C MET A 354 19.93 -2.51 5.33
N TYR A 355 19.08 -3.42 5.84
CA TYR A 355 19.37 -4.23 7.03
C TYR A 355 18.43 -5.43 7.11
N THR A 356 18.77 -6.40 7.96
CA THR A 356 17.92 -7.56 8.21
C THR A 356 16.70 -7.18 9.05
N VAL A 357 15.52 -7.69 8.66
CA VAL A 357 14.24 -7.51 9.36
C VAL A 357 13.56 -8.86 9.53
N TYR A 358 13.18 -9.17 10.76
CA TYR A 358 12.35 -10.34 11.07
C TYR A 358 10.90 -9.90 11.37
N GLY A 359 9.93 -10.75 11.01
CA GLY A 359 8.52 -10.49 11.28
C GLY A 359 7.97 -9.26 10.56
N GLY A 360 8.50 -8.96 9.38
CA GLY A 360 8.04 -7.85 8.54
C GLY A 360 6.85 -8.22 7.66
N GLU A 361 6.06 -7.22 7.31
CA GLU A 361 4.86 -7.36 6.48
C GLU A 361 5.15 -7.91 5.09
N LEU A 362 6.22 -7.44 4.42
CA LEU A 362 6.58 -7.87 3.07
C LEU A 362 6.79 -9.38 2.97
N ASP A 363 7.54 -9.94 3.91
CA ASP A 363 7.82 -11.37 3.92
C ASP A 363 6.57 -12.19 4.21
N TRP A 364 5.63 -11.67 4.99
CA TRP A 364 4.36 -12.35 5.25
C TRP A 364 3.47 -12.41 4.01
N TRP A 365 3.29 -11.29 3.28
CA TRP A 365 2.47 -11.27 2.07
C TRP A 365 3.03 -12.20 0.99
N TYR A 366 4.35 -12.15 0.74
CA TYR A 366 4.94 -13.05 -0.24
C TYR A 366 5.12 -14.47 0.31
N GLY A 367 5.71 -14.62 1.49
CA GLY A 367 6.09 -15.91 2.06
C GLY A 367 4.89 -16.78 2.46
N TYR A 368 3.86 -16.18 3.05
CA TYR A 368 2.69 -16.90 3.52
C TYR A 368 1.53 -16.94 2.52
N LEU A 369 1.30 -15.86 1.78
CA LEU A 369 0.21 -15.75 0.81
C LEU A 369 0.65 -15.92 -0.65
N GLY A 370 1.93 -15.90 -0.96
CA GLY A 370 2.43 -15.96 -2.33
C GLY A 370 2.09 -14.72 -3.16
N THR A 371 1.85 -13.58 -2.52
CA THR A 371 1.46 -12.31 -3.13
C THR A 371 2.69 -11.45 -3.40
N TYR A 372 2.83 -10.93 -4.63
CA TYR A 372 3.91 -9.99 -4.96
C TYR A 372 3.65 -8.64 -4.29
N ILE A 373 4.61 -8.15 -3.52
CA ILE A 373 4.46 -6.93 -2.73
C ILE A 373 5.67 -6.02 -2.86
N TYR A 374 5.42 -4.71 -2.84
CA TYR A 374 6.41 -3.66 -2.61
C TYR A 374 6.05 -2.85 -1.38
N SER A 375 7.06 -2.26 -0.77
CA SER A 375 6.91 -1.23 0.25
C SER A 375 7.62 0.04 -0.22
N ASN A 376 6.92 1.16 -0.26
CA ASN A 376 7.54 2.43 -0.60
C ASN A 376 7.81 3.22 0.67
N GLU A 377 9.09 3.57 0.87
CA GLU A 377 9.51 4.58 1.84
C GLU A 377 9.36 5.95 1.20
N LEU A 378 8.25 6.61 1.50
CA LEU A 378 7.87 7.90 0.93
C LEU A 378 8.86 9.01 1.36
N TRP A 379 8.74 10.21 0.80
CA TRP A 379 9.59 11.36 1.06
C TRP A 379 11.06 11.18 0.70
N SER A 380 11.40 11.55 -0.52
CA SER A 380 12.81 11.62 -0.94
C SER A 380 13.39 13.02 -0.66
N SER A 381 14.53 13.06 0.01
CA SER A 381 15.31 14.30 0.14
C SER A 381 15.73 14.90 -1.21
N HIS A 382 15.77 14.09 -2.28
CA HIS A 382 15.98 14.55 -3.65
C HIS A 382 14.87 15.53 -4.11
N LEU A 383 13.64 15.37 -3.61
CA LEU A 383 12.53 16.26 -3.92
C LEU A 383 12.62 17.62 -3.24
N MET A 384 13.53 17.81 -2.26
CA MET A 384 13.72 19.12 -1.64
C MET A 384 14.20 20.14 -2.67
N PHE A 385 15.24 19.81 -3.44
CA PHE A 385 15.84 20.74 -4.42
C PHE A 385 16.09 20.12 -5.79
N HIS A 386 15.60 18.92 -6.08
CA HIS A 386 15.86 18.16 -7.31
C HIS A 386 17.36 17.97 -7.63
N ASN A 387 18.18 17.91 -6.59
CA ASN A 387 19.63 17.66 -6.66
C ASN A 387 20.09 16.99 -5.35
N ASP A 388 21.39 16.92 -5.12
CA ASP A 388 21.98 16.31 -3.92
C ASP A 388 21.97 17.23 -2.67
N ASP A 389 21.43 18.44 -2.77
CA ASP A 389 21.29 19.33 -1.62
C ASP A 389 20.17 18.84 -0.71
N ARG A 390 20.55 18.45 0.52
CA ARG A 390 19.68 17.88 1.56
C ARG A 390 19.55 18.77 2.78
N ASP A 391 19.94 20.03 2.64
CA ASP A 391 19.91 20.99 3.76
C ASP A 391 18.47 21.37 4.12
N ARG A 392 18.03 20.83 5.26
CA ARG A 392 16.68 21.04 5.80
C ARG A 392 16.44 22.48 6.21
N TYR A 393 17.46 23.17 6.76
CA TYR A 393 17.36 24.57 7.19
C TYR A 393 17.22 25.50 5.99
N LYS A 394 17.99 25.23 4.94
CA LYS A 394 17.89 25.96 3.68
C LYS A 394 16.54 25.73 2.99
N PHE A 395 16.04 24.50 3.00
CA PHE A 395 14.72 24.17 2.45
C PHE A 395 13.61 24.89 3.22
N ASP A 396 13.63 24.83 4.55
CA ASP A 396 12.67 25.53 5.40
C ASP A 396 12.69 27.04 5.12
N LYS A 397 13.87 27.65 5.10
CA LYS A 397 14.03 29.07 4.85
C LYS A 397 13.52 29.52 3.49
N LEU A 398 13.82 28.75 2.42
CA LEU A 398 13.54 29.17 1.05
C LEU A 398 12.17 28.76 0.53
N LEU A 399 11.63 27.64 1.01
CA LEU A 399 10.40 27.04 0.46
C LEU A 399 9.26 26.92 1.48
N LEU A 400 9.57 26.91 2.77
CA LEU A 400 8.57 26.91 3.85
C LEU A 400 8.50 28.26 4.58
N PHE A 401 9.39 29.21 4.25
CA PHE A 401 9.40 30.56 4.84
C PHE A 401 9.57 30.57 6.35
N GLU A 402 10.37 29.61 6.85
CA GLU A 402 10.68 29.38 8.27
C GLU A 402 9.48 28.86 9.11
N ASP A 403 8.47 28.24 8.46
CA ASP A 403 7.27 27.73 9.13
C ASP A 403 7.51 26.37 9.85
N ALA A 404 8.57 25.65 9.47
CA ALA A 404 8.84 24.34 10.04
C ALA A 404 9.78 24.35 11.25
N PHE A 405 10.41 25.47 11.58
CA PHE A 405 11.38 25.57 12.65
C PHE A 405 10.88 26.41 13.83
N ILE A 406 10.87 25.81 15.04
CA ILE A 406 10.54 26.48 16.29
C ILE A 406 11.80 27.19 16.80
N PRO A 407 11.79 28.52 16.95
CA PRO A 407 12.96 29.26 17.42
C PRO A 407 13.40 28.86 18.83
N TRP A 408 14.72 28.75 19.04
CA TRP A 408 15.28 28.47 20.35
C TRP A 408 14.86 29.55 21.38
N LYS A 409 14.28 29.12 22.52
CA LYS A 409 13.83 29.97 23.63
C LYS A 409 14.37 29.45 24.94
N GLU A 410 14.80 30.38 25.81
CA GLU A 410 15.24 30.04 27.18
C GLU A 410 14.08 29.46 28.00
N TYR A 411 14.36 28.39 28.75
CA TYR A 411 13.47 27.72 29.67
C TYR A 411 14.24 27.31 30.95
N ASP A 412 13.59 27.43 32.12
CA ASP A 412 14.18 26.99 33.40
C ASP A 412 13.75 25.55 33.68
N HIS A 413 14.58 24.59 33.27
CA HIS A 413 14.32 23.16 33.40
C HIS A 413 14.58 22.69 34.85
N PRO A 414 13.69 21.85 35.45
CA PRO A 414 13.80 21.46 36.86
C PRO A 414 15.10 20.69 37.19
N VAL A 415 15.61 19.88 36.25
CA VAL A 415 16.83 19.08 36.44
C VAL A 415 18.07 19.78 35.86
N TYR A 416 17.99 20.27 34.63
CA TYR A 416 19.14 20.80 33.88
C TYR A 416 19.40 22.31 34.12
N GLY A 417 18.51 23.00 34.85
CA GLY A 417 18.59 24.45 35.03
C GLY A 417 18.25 25.21 33.73
N LYS A 418 19.03 26.25 33.40
CA LYS A 418 18.75 27.01 32.17
C LYS A 418 19.09 26.25 30.92
N VAL A 419 18.08 25.98 30.12
CA VAL A 419 18.15 25.35 28.79
C VAL A 419 17.53 26.26 27.73
N GLU A 420 17.73 25.94 26.46
CA GLU A 420 16.98 26.51 25.34
C GLU A 420 16.24 25.37 24.66
N ILE A 421 14.92 25.57 24.37
CA ILE A 421 14.05 24.62 23.69
C ILE A 421 13.74 25.15 22.30
N GLY A 422 13.80 24.29 21.28
CA GLY A 422 13.53 24.63 19.88
C GLY A 422 13.92 23.51 18.93
N GLY A 423 13.71 23.71 17.63
CA GLY A 423 14.02 22.70 16.64
C GLY A 423 12.94 22.58 15.57
N PHE A 424 13.03 21.54 14.74
CA PHE A 424 12.02 21.31 13.73
C PHE A 424 10.72 20.77 14.33
N ASN A 425 9.59 21.31 13.85
CA ASN A 425 8.26 20.82 14.16
C ASN A 425 8.09 19.35 13.68
N LYS A 426 7.30 18.56 14.39
CA LYS A 426 6.99 17.18 14.03
C LYS A 426 6.39 17.03 12.62
N ASN A 427 5.75 18.05 12.09
CA ASN A 427 5.16 18.06 10.75
C ASN A 427 6.17 18.11 9.61
N PHE A 428 7.47 18.26 9.93
CA PHE A 428 8.53 18.34 8.94
C PHE A 428 9.65 17.35 9.20
N GLY A 429 10.17 16.74 8.16
CA GLY A 429 11.33 15.86 8.18
C GLY A 429 11.03 14.39 7.94
N ARG A 430 9.83 13.89 8.30
CA ARG A 430 9.39 12.53 7.98
C ARG A 430 8.29 12.52 6.91
N ASN A 431 7.44 13.52 6.91
CA ASN A 431 6.30 13.66 6.01
C ASN A 431 6.48 14.86 5.08
N HIS A 432 5.91 14.82 3.88
CA HIS A 432 5.97 15.89 2.90
C HIS A 432 5.30 17.18 3.38
N PRO A 433 5.85 18.36 3.05
CA PRO A 433 5.07 19.59 3.10
C PRO A 433 3.92 19.54 2.08
N GLY A 434 2.82 20.22 2.41
CA GLY A 434 1.56 20.10 1.68
C GLY A 434 1.64 20.33 0.17
N PHE A 435 2.48 21.27 -0.28
CA PHE A 435 2.58 21.61 -1.71
C PHE A 435 3.24 20.51 -2.57
N LEU A 436 3.93 19.54 -1.99
CA LEU A 436 4.53 18.39 -2.69
C LEU A 436 3.66 17.12 -2.61
N LEU A 437 2.69 17.08 -1.71
CA LEU A 437 1.98 15.86 -1.36
C LEU A 437 1.16 15.27 -2.53
N GLU A 438 0.44 16.10 -3.30
CA GLU A 438 -0.39 15.62 -4.40
C GLU A 438 0.44 15.01 -5.54
N ALA A 439 1.57 15.63 -5.88
CA ALA A 439 2.45 15.12 -6.94
C ALA A 439 3.04 13.75 -6.56
N ASP A 440 3.44 13.57 -5.30
CA ASP A 440 3.96 12.30 -4.81
C ASP A 440 2.85 11.25 -4.71
N ALA A 441 1.65 11.62 -4.27
CA ALA A 441 0.49 10.74 -4.24
C ALA A 441 0.14 10.20 -5.63
N HIS A 442 0.12 11.08 -6.64
CA HIS A 442 -0.17 10.66 -8.02
C HIS A 442 0.88 9.68 -8.56
N ARG A 443 2.17 9.94 -8.34
CA ARG A 443 3.26 9.09 -8.82
C ARG A 443 3.29 7.73 -8.14
N ASN A 444 3.15 7.68 -6.82
CA ASN A 444 3.06 6.44 -6.07
C ASN A 444 1.83 5.61 -6.47
N THR A 445 0.68 6.27 -6.66
CA THR A 445 -0.54 5.63 -7.17
C THR A 445 -0.35 5.09 -8.60
N ALA A 446 0.34 5.83 -9.48
CA ALA A 446 0.64 5.36 -10.83
C ALA A 446 1.50 4.08 -10.82
N PHE A 447 2.47 3.98 -9.90
CA PHE A 447 3.23 2.74 -9.68
C PHE A 447 2.34 1.58 -9.23
N CYS A 448 1.43 1.80 -8.26
CA CYS A 448 0.45 0.80 -7.86
C CYS A 448 -0.43 0.34 -9.02
N PHE A 449 -0.92 1.26 -9.85
CA PHE A 449 -1.78 0.91 -10.98
C PHE A 449 -1.02 0.13 -12.05
N TYR A 450 0.25 0.47 -12.29
CA TYR A 450 1.10 -0.33 -13.17
C TYR A 450 1.33 -1.74 -12.62
N HIS A 451 1.63 -1.88 -11.33
CA HIS A 451 1.78 -3.20 -10.70
C HIS A 451 0.45 -3.99 -10.75
N ALA A 452 -0.67 -3.36 -10.40
CA ALA A 452 -2.00 -3.98 -10.51
C ALA A 452 -2.32 -4.41 -11.94
N TYR A 453 -1.96 -3.61 -12.94
CA TYR A 453 -2.13 -3.95 -14.37
C TYR A 453 -1.34 -5.20 -14.76
N GLN A 454 -0.18 -5.44 -14.14
CA GLN A 454 0.64 -6.62 -14.38
C GLN A 454 0.18 -7.88 -13.63
N THR A 455 -0.80 -7.80 -12.73
CA THR A 455 -1.44 -9.02 -12.17
C THR A 455 -2.10 -9.83 -13.28
N PRO A 456 -2.27 -11.16 -13.15
CA PRO A 456 -2.71 -12.00 -14.26
C PRO A 456 -3.99 -11.49 -14.94
N LYS A 457 -4.05 -11.62 -16.25
CA LYS A 457 -5.25 -11.41 -17.07
C LYS A 457 -5.45 -12.64 -17.95
N LEU A 458 -6.39 -13.49 -17.56
CA LEU A 458 -6.66 -14.74 -18.25
C LEU A 458 -7.66 -14.54 -19.38
N GLU A 459 -7.41 -15.22 -20.49
CA GLU A 459 -8.29 -15.26 -21.66
C GLU A 459 -8.40 -16.69 -22.17
N VAL A 460 -9.62 -17.11 -22.52
CA VAL A 460 -9.88 -18.37 -23.22
C VAL A 460 -10.14 -18.06 -24.68
N ARG A 461 -9.31 -18.60 -25.57
CA ARG A 461 -9.36 -18.33 -27.01
C ARG A 461 -9.12 -19.58 -27.85
N ASP A 462 -9.26 -19.46 -29.17
CA ASP A 462 -8.95 -20.49 -30.16
C ASP A 462 -9.66 -21.82 -29.90
N ILE A 463 -10.96 -21.78 -29.54
CA ILE A 463 -11.73 -22.99 -29.30
C ILE A 463 -12.04 -23.66 -30.64
N LYS A 464 -11.35 -24.77 -30.92
CA LYS A 464 -11.47 -25.55 -32.16
C LYS A 464 -12.17 -26.86 -31.90
N VAL A 465 -13.04 -27.28 -32.81
CA VAL A 465 -13.79 -28.52 -32.73
C VAL A 465 -13.56 -29.36 -33.99
N GLU A 466 -13.00 -30.53 -33.81
CA GLU A 466 -12.72 -31.47 -34.89
C GLU A 466 -13.51 -32.74 -34.72
N LYS A 467 -14.10 -33.26 -35.83
CA LYS A 467 -14.82 -34.54 -35.83
C LYS A 467 -13.79 -35.67 -35.85
N LEU A 468 -13.97 -36.63 -34.96
CA LEU A 468 -13.22 -37.86 -34.94
C LEU A 468 -14.07 -39.04 -35.46
N LYS A 469 -13.57 -40.26 -35.33
CA LYS A 469 -14.28 -41.46 -35.76
C LYS A 469 -15.53 -41.70 -34.89
N GLY A 470 -16.63 -42.01 -35.53
CA GLY A 470 -17.93 -42.28 -34.88
C GLY A 470 -18.60 -41.01 -34.36
N SER A 471 -19.09 -41.01 -33.12
CA SER A 471 -19.75 -39.88 -32.47
C SER A 471 -18.80 -38.98 -31.65
N LEU A 472 -17.49 -39.25 -31.76
CA LEU A 472 -16.50 -38.49 -31.00
C LEU A 472 -16.07 -37.20 -31.68
N LYS A 473 -15.78 -36.20 -30.89
CA LYS A 473 -15.20 -34.91 -31.31
C LYS A 473 -14.01 -34.61 -30.44
N GLN A 474 -13.04 -33.88 -30.99
CA GLN A 474 -11.95 -33.27 -30.23
C GLN A 474 -12.28 -31.79 -30.06
N VAL A 475 -12.17 -31.29 -28.83
CA VAL A 475 -12.25 -29.86 -28.49
C VAL A 475 -10.89 -29.43 -27.98
N THR A 476 -10.29 -28.44 -28.62
CA THR A 476 -9.01 -27.84 -28.20
C THR A 476 -9.27 -26.38 -27.88
N ALA A 477 -8.64 -25.85 -26.81
CA ALA A 477 -8.71 -24.44 -26.46
C ALA A 477 -7.37 -23.97 -25.92
N THR A 478 -7.09 -22.68 -26.07
CA THR A 478 -5.93 -22.01 -25.50
C THR A 478 -6.37 -21.16 -24.31
N VAL A 479 -5.68 -21.30 -23.18
CA VAL A 479 -5.79 -20.42 -22.03
C VAL A 479 -4.53 -19.56 -21.97
N ALA A 480 -4.67 -18.25 -22.16
CA ALA A 480 -3.57 -17.30 -22.21
C ALA A 480 -3.55 -16.41 -20.95
N ASN A 481 -2.36 -16.11 -20.46
CA ASN A 481 -2.13 -15.06 -19.47
C ASN A 481 -1.46 -13.86 -20.18
N LEU A 482 -2.17 -12.77 -20.30
CA LEU A 482 -1.76 -11.58 -21.06
C LEU A 482 -0.92 -10.58 -20.27
N ARG A 483 -0.53 -10.91 -19.04
CA ARG A 483 0.22 -10.02 -18.16
C ARG A 483 1.49 -10.69 -17.63
N MET A 484 2.38 -9.89 -17.04
CA MET A 484 3.72 -10.35 -16.64
C MET A 484 3.68 -11.31 -15.43
N MET A 485 2.77 -11.11 -14.49
CA MET A 485 2.71 -11.93 -13.28
C MET A 485 2.06 -13.29 -13.58
N PRO A 486 2.63 -14.41 -13.07
CA PRO A 486 2.03 -15.73 -13.19
C PRO A 486 0.80 -15.87 -12.30
N THR A 487 -0.03 -16.89 -12.54
CA THR A 487 -1.16 -17.20 -11.65
C THR A 487 -0.72 -17.71 -10.28
N HIS A 488 0.49 -18.30 -10.21
CA HIS A 488 1.10 -18.79 -8.98
C HIS A 488 2.55 -18.35 -8.90
N SER A 489 2.94 -17.70 -7.78
CA SER A 489 4.35 -17.42 -7.49
C SER A 489 5.12 -18.70 -7.17
N GLY A 490 6.44 -18.65 -7.19
CA GLY A 490 7.29 -19.77 -6.80
C GLY A 490 7.03 -20.23 -5.37
N GLN A 491 6.72 -19.28 -4.48
CA GLN A 491 6.34 -19.59 -3.10
C GLN A 491 5.01 -20.36 -3.03
N ASN A 492 4.02 -19.92 -3.83
CA ASN A 492 2.74 -20.59 -3.94
C ASN A 492 2.89 -22.05 -4.45
N LEU A 493 3.68 -22.26 -5.48
CA LEU A 493 3.94 -23.58 -6.05
C LEU A 493 4.69 -24.50 -5.06
N ARG A 494 5.69 -23.98 -4.35
CA ARG A 494 6.52 -24.73 -3.40
C ARG A 494 5.68 -25.26 -2.22
N TYR A 495 4.83 -24.43 -1.65
CA TYR A 495 4.07 -24.74 -0.44
C TYR A 495 2.61 -25.09 -0.71
N LYS A 496 2.17 -25.09 -1.97
CA LYS A 496 0.78 -25.35 -2.39
C LYS A 496 -0.21 -24.48 -1.62
N ILE A 497 0.10 -23.17 -1.59
CA ILE A 497 -0.65 -22.18 -0.81
C ILE A 497 -2.09 -22.08 -1.33
N ASP A 498 -2.26 -21.98 -2.64
CA ASP A 498 -3.58 -21.99 -3.31
C ASP A 498 -3.77 -23.29 -4.10
N PRO A 499 -5.01 -23.71 -4.39
CA PRO A 499 -5.28 -24.84 -5.27
C PRO A 499 -4.79 -24.54 -6.69
N PRO A 500 -4.56 -25.55 -7.53
CA PRO A 500 -4.27 -25.39 -8.95
C PRO A 500 -5.36 -24.56 -9.66
N ASP A 501 -5.00 -23.95 -10.77
CA ASP A 501 -5.99 -23.37 -11.68
C ASP A 501 -6.81 -24.47 -12.33
N TYR A 502 -8.12 -24.28 -12.43
CA TYR A 502 -9.03 -25.29 -12.98
C TYR A 502 -9.61 -24.85 -14.32
N VAL A 503 -9.43 -25.67 -15.35
CA VAL A 503 -10.04 -25.45 -16.67
C VAL A 503 -11.14 -26.47 -16.92
N TYR A 504 -12.34 -26.00 -17.16
CA TYR A 504 -13.55 -26.79 -17.35
C TYR A 504 -14.02 -26.77 -18.80
N LEU A 505 -14.58 -27.89 -19.27
CA LEU A 505 -15.35 -27.94 -20.49
C LEU A 505 -16.81 -28.25 -20.19
N ASP A 506 -17.68 -27.36 -20.60
CA ASP A 506 -19.13 -27.53 -20.52
C ASP A 506 -19.74 -27.77 -21.93
N GLY A 507 -20.86 -28.47 -22.00
CA GLY A 507 -21.64 -28.66 -23.24
C GLY A 507 -21.57 -30.06 -23.87
N ALA A 508 -20.81 -31.02 -23.27
CA ALA A 508 -20.73 -32.40 -23.75
C ALA A 508 -20.39 -33.41 -22.66
N GLU A 509 -20.55 -34.70 -22.98
CA GLU A 509 -19.99 -35.79 -22.20
C GLU A 509 -18.49 -35.90 -22.50
N VAL A 510 -17.64 -35.62 -21.51
CA VAL A 510 -16.19 -35.69 -21.63
C VAL A 510 -15.71 -37.14 -21.43
N VAL A 511 -15.01 -37.66 -22.43
CA VAL A 511 -14.42 -39.00 -22.42
C VAL A 511 -13.00 -38.99 -21.92
N ALA A 512 -12.20 -38.02 -22.35
CA ALA A 512 -10.82 -37.81 -21.93
C ALA A 512 -10.48 -36.31 -21.89
N GLY A 513 -9.55 -35.92 -21.04
CA GLY A 513 -9.04 -34.54 -20.94
C GLY A 513 -7.53 -34.52 -20.75
N MET A 514 -6.83 -33.60 -21.37
CA MET A 514 -5.37 -33.56 -21.40
C MET A 514 -4.82 -32.15 -21.60
N LEU A 515 -3.63 -31.93 -21.09
CA LEU A 515 -2.78 -30.78 -21.42
C LEU A 515 -1.99 -31.12 -22.70
N VAL A 516 -1.94 -30.21 -23.64
CA VAL A 516 -1.12 -30.34 -24.85
C VAL A 516 0.25 -29.73 -24.54
N LEU A 517 1.29 -30.56 -24.50
CA LEU A 517 2.65 -30.13 -24.21
C LEU A 517 3.40 -29.73 -25.48
N ASP A 518 3.08 -30.37 -26.61
CA ASP A 518 3.62 -30.10 -27.93
C ASP A 518 2.57 -30.46 -28.97
N GLU A 519 2.02 -29.45 -29.65
CA GLU A 519 0.95 -29.65 -30.66
C GLU A 519 1.48 -30.36 -31.88
N ASP A 520 2.67 -29.99 -32.39
CA ASP A 520 3.25 -30.51 -33.62
C ASP A 520 3.55 -32.01 -33.51
N ASN A 521 4.00 -32.44 -32.35
CA ASN A 521 4.31 -33.84 -32.06
C ASN A 521 3.15 -34.58 -31.38
N ASN A 522 2.01 -33.92 -31.19
CA ASN A 522 0.84 -34.46 -30.50
C ASN A 522 1.17 -35.05 -29.11
N LEU A 523 2.12 -34.42 -28.42
CA LEU A 523 2.50 -34.80 -27.06
C LEU A 523 1.54 -34.22 -26.04
N CYS A 524 0.83 -35.10 -25.33
CA CYS A 524 -0.19 -34.71 -24.37
C CYS A 524 0.05 -35.38 -23.00
N LYS A 525 -0.31 -34.68 -21.93
CA LYS A 525 -0.40 -35.22 -20.57
C LYS A 525 -1.87 -35.43 -20.23
N GLU A 526 -2.32 -36.68 -20.24
CA GLU A 526 -3.70 -37.04 -19.91
C GLU A 526 -3.98 -36.88 -18.42
N GLN A 527 -5.17 -36.35 -18.10
CA GLN A 527 -5.72 -36.33 -16.74
C GLN A 527 -6.86 -37.33 -16.63
N VAL A 528 -6.59 -38.46 -15.97
CA VAL A 528 -7.54 -39.58 -15.85
C VAL A 528 -8.70 -39.28 -14.90
N ARG A 529 -8.44 -38.58 -13.78
CA ARG A 529 -9.47 -38.21 -12.81
C ARG A 529 -10.13 -36.90 -13.19
N ASN A 530 -11.47 -36.87 -13.21
CA ASN A 530 -12.26 -35.69 -13.55
C ASN A 530 -11.81 -35.02 -14.86
N PRO A 531 -11.82 -35.74 -16.00
CA PRO A 531 -11.24 -35.22 -17.24
C PRO A 531 -11.95 -33.97 -17.78
N GLN A 532 -13.17 -33.67 -17.33
CA GLN A 532 -13.86 -32.42 -17.66
C GLN A 532 -13.29 -31.18 -16.97
N ARG A 533 -12.53 -31.36 -15.85
CA ARG A 533 -11.88 -30.34 -15.09
C ARG A 533 -10.38 -30.59 -15.06
N LEU A 534 -9.64 -29.93 -15.93
CA LEU A 534 -8.18 -30.03 -15.97
C LEU A 534 -7.55 -29.16 -14.91
N GLU A 535 -6.43 -29.62 -14.36
CA GLU A 535 -5.65 -28.95 -13.31
C GLU A 535 -4.37 -28.39 -13.92
N LEU A 536 -4.17 -27.06 -13.84
CA LEU A 536 -2.95 -26.38 -14.23
C LEU A 536 -2.23 -25.93 -12.97
N GLU A 537 -0.97 -26.34 -12.80
CA GLU A 537 -0.19 -25.90 -11.63
C GLU A 537 0.12 -24.40 -11.65
N ASN A 538 0.28 -23.83 -12.85
CA ASN A 538 0.57 -22.43 -13.08
C ASN A 538 0.34 -22.06 -14.54
N ILE A 539 -0.08 -20.82 -14.79
CA ILE A 539 0.00 -20.19 -16.11
C ILE A 539 1.01 -19.04 -16.00
N PRO A 540 2.22 -19.22 -16.54
CA PRO A 540 3.25 -18.18 -16.49
C PRO A 540 2.79 -16.88 -17.12
N GLY A 541 3.43 -15.77 -16.73
CA GLY A 541 3.13 -14.48 -17.35
C GLY A 541 3.50 -14.43 -18.84
N ASN A 542 2.73 -13.68 -19.61
CA ASN A 542 2.89 -13.52 -21.06
C ASN A 542 3.04 -14.87 -21.80
N SER A 543 2.27 -15.86 -21.37
CA SER A 543 2.31 -17.21 -21.93
C SER A 543 0.91 -17.81 -22.06
N GLU A 544 0.86 -18.98 -22.67
CA GLU A 544 -0.37 -19.71 -22.90
C GLU A 544 -0.20 -21.21 -22.67
N VAL A 545 -1.30 -21.87 -22.33
CA VAL A 545 -1.41 -23.32 -22.15
C VAL A 545 -2.54 -23.83 -23.03
N MET A 546 -2.25 -24.86 -23.80
CA MET A 546 -3.26 -25.52 -24.64
C MET A 546 -3.85 -26.71 -23.92
N VAL A 547 -5.18 -26.81 -23.95
CA VAL A 547 -5.97 -27.89 -23.35
C VAL A 547 -6.79 -28.60 -24.43
N ARG A 548 -7.02 -29.90 -24.22
CA ARG A 548 -7.73 -30.73 -25.19
C ARG A 548 -8.67 -31.70 -24.50
N TRP A 549 -9.82 -31.88 -25.06
CA TRP A 549 -10.78 -32.90 -24.62
C TRP A 549 -11.25 -33.76 -25.80
N ILE A 550 -11.50 -35.02 -25.48
CA ILE A 550 -12.27 -35.92 -26.34
C ILE A 550 -13.65 -36.01 -25.75
N VAL A 551 -14.66 -35.70 -26.54
CA VAL A 551 -16.06 -35.57 -26.12
C VAL A 551 -17.00 -36.36 -26.97
N LYS A 552 -18.19 -36.68 -26.42
CA LYS A 552 -19.29 -37.31 -27.09
C LYS A 552 -20.52 -36.40 -27.04
N GLY A 553 -21.09 -36.13 -28.21
CA GLY A 553 -22.25 -35.22 -28.33
C GLY A 553 -21.83 -33.74 -28.26
N GLY A 554 -22.83 -32.86 -28.10
CA GLY A 554 -22.66 -31.40 -28.02
C GLY A 554 -22.40 -30.75 -29.39
N ASP A 555 -22.84 -29.49 -29.54
CA ASP A 555 -22.57 -28.65 -30.72
C ASP A 555 -22.03 -27.29 -30.33
N LYS A 556 -22.27 -26.88 -29.07
CA LYS A 556 -21.76 -25.66 -28.46
C LYS A 556 -20.98 -26.02 -27.19
N TYR A 557 -19.76 -25.54 -27.09
CA TYR A 557 -18.86 -25.83 -26.00
C TYR A 557 -18.41 -24.53 -25.35
N THR A 558 -18.44 -24.51 -24.03
CA THR A 558 -17.89 -23.39 -23.24
C THR A 558 -16.70 -23.90 -22.44
N VAL A 559 -15.57 -23.23 -22.61
CA VAL A 559 -14.36 -23.45 -21.79
C VAL A 559 -14.27 -22.35 -20.76
N ARG A 560 -14.11 -22.72 -19.49
CA ARG A 560 -13.97 -21.78 -18.36
C ARG A 560 -12.67 -22.06 -17.61
N ILE A 561 -11.98 -21.00 -17.21
CA ILE A 561 -10.85 -21.06 -16.27
C ILE A 561 -11.25 -20.41 -14.94
N GLU A 562 -10.89 -21.06 -13.83
CA GLU A 562 -11.02 -20.56 -12.47
C GLU A 562 -9.64 -20.60 -11.81
N SER A 563 -9.12 -19.43 -11.49
CA SER A 563 -7.84 -19.24 -10.82
C SER A 563 -8.01 -18.32 -9.64
N VAL A 564 -7.43 -18.66 -8.49
CA VAL A 564 -7.56 -17.85 -7.27
C VAL A 564 -6.99 -16.45 -7.48
N LYS A 565 -5.75 -16.35 -7.96
CA LYS A 565 -5.07 -15.06 -8.19
C LYS A 565 -5.14 -14.58 -9.64
N GLY A 566 -5.51 -15.47 -10.58
CA GLY A 566 -5.69 -15.13 -11.99
C GLY A 566 -7.10 -14.67 -12.33
N GLY A 567 -8.06 -14.89 -11.43
CA GLY A 567 -9.47 -14.62 -11.68
C GLY A 567 -10.13 -15.66 -12.57
N HIS A 568 -11.34 -15.35 -13.05
CA HIS A 568 -12.15 -16.23 -13.87
C HIS A 568 -12.31 -15.67 -15.29
N ALA A 569 -12.20 -16.54 -16.29
CA ALA A 569 -12.48 -16.19 -17.68
C ALA A 569 -13.21 -17.35 -18.39
N SER A 570 -13.87 -17.06 -19.50
CA SER A 570 -14.55 -18.07 -20.31
C SER A 570 -14.60 -17.68 -21.77
N GLY A 571 -14.63 -18.70 -22.64
CA GLY A 571 -14.86 -18.57 -24.08
C GLY A 571 -15.84 -19.62 -24.57
N THR A 572 -16.51 -19.34 -25.69
CA THR A 572 -17.47 -20.24 -26.33
C THR A 572 -17.18 -20.28 -27.82
N ASN A 573 -17.23 -21.50 -28.45
CA ASN A 573 -17.07 -21.67 -29.91
C ASN A 573 -18.25 -21.20 -30.70
#